data_25c0c710fd6e98331860db51e0ef3096
#
_entry.id   25c0c710fd6e98331860db51e0ef3096
#
_cell.length_a   1.000
_cell.length_b   1.000
_cell.length_c   1.000
_cell.angle_alpha   90.00
_cell.angle_beta   90.00
_cell.angle_gamma   90.00
#
_symmetry.space_group_name_H-M   'P 1'
#
loop_
_entity.id
_entity.type
_entity.pdbx_description
1 polymer ?
#
loop_
_entity_poly.entity_id
_entity_poly.type
_entity_poly.pdbx_seq_one_letter_code
_entity_poly.pdbx_strand_id
1 'polypeptide(L)'
;MPPRYYEILDAAPLRPGHLRLFAIVSSNYFLDGIIFSIAPLTVYLVAASYGPLVFALNLLSETLGAVIFGRFSDRFGRRQIFLASLILEVTALTALYFTYESPVALALFTSIATFGIGGEFGAAYSALAELSPARHRGKMILLSTNFWNIGAAFIAALSLKYAAIAGDPGAQVRLLLATALGTAVVVGLARLGFPESPRWLIVRGRSGEAERLVRHITGFKGEVSLEPPPLSGIGLRQAFSRYRFRLTVLAVVTVAQYVTYGVAAYYAPYARGFSFGVESAPVIVLVANAGASVGALPLALLIDKSRRGALLASFAAGAATAAAMVALHGAGIYAAYLAVLFINLFFSEWAWGSISALQSELFPTGVRASLVGFLVGLTGIVGAAVVLVESIIPATTFLALSATLWLSGLIASLAWLLRGVESASKSVEVLE
;
A
#
# COMPACT_ATOMS: atom_id res chain seq x y z
N MET A 1 10.99 -36.51 -13.33
CA MET A 1 10.37 -35.42 -14.09
C MET A 1 11.18 -34.17 -13.86
N PRO A 2 11.36 -33.28 -14.84
CA PRO A 2 12.04 -32.02 -14.62
C PRO A 2 11.27 -31.20 -13.58
N PRO A 3 11.95 -30.41 -12.73
CA PRO A 3 11.29 -29.58 -11.73
C PRO A 3 10.41 -28.52 -12.40
N ARG A 4 9.30 -28.18 -11.76
CA ARG A 4 8.38 -27.18 -12.28
C ARG A 4 8.95 -25.77 -12.09
N TYR A 5 8.61 -24.84 -12.97
CA TYR A 5 9.17 -23.49 -12.97
C TYR A 5 8.98 -22.77 -11.62
N TYR A 6 7.86 -22.95 -10.94
CA TYR A 6 7.60 -22.33 -9.64
C TYR A 6 8.40 -22.99 -8.51
N GLU A 7 8.68 -24.28 -8.57
CA GLU A 7 9.56 -24.99 -7.63
C GLU A 7 11.01 -24.46 -7.75
N ILE A 8 11.45 -24.19 -8.99
CA ILE A 8 12.77 -23.61 -9.26
C ILE A 8 12.86 -22.19 -8.69
N LEU A 9 11.82 -21.36 -8.90
CA LEU A 9 11.76 -20.00 -8.35
C LEU A 9 11.75 -20.01 -6.83
N ASP A 10 10.95 -20.86 -6.22
CA ASP A 10 10.84 -21.00 -4.76
C ASP A 10 12.14 -21.45 -4.08
N ALA A 11 12.83 -22.41 -4.69
CA ALA A 11 14.08 -22.97 -4.17
C ALA A 11 15.33 -22.15 -4.53
N ALA A 12 15.22 -21.15 -5.39
CA ALA A 12 16.37 -20.39 -5.86
C ALA A 12 17.08 -19.65 -4.72
N PRO A 13 18.41 -19.55 -4.74
CA PRO A 13 19.12 -18.61 -3.89
C PRO A 13 18.86 -17.17 -4.33
N LEU A 14 19.00 -16.22 -3.41
CA LEU A 14 18.88 -14.80 -3.77
C LEU A 14 19.99 -14.42 -4.77
N ARG A 15 19.62 -13.86 -5.90
CA ARG A 15 20.50 -13.50 -7.02
C ARG A 15 20.28 -12.07 -7.49
N PRO A 16 21.21 -11.48 -8.30
CA PRO A 16 21.06 -10.11 -8.81
C PRO A 16 19.74 -9.85 -9.54
N GLY A 17 19.14 -10.85 -10.23
CA GLY A 17 17.82 -10.74 -10.86
C GLY A 17 16.69 -10.44 -9.86
N HIS A 18 16.72 -11.08 -8.69
CA HIS A 18 15.76 -10.80 -7.62
C HIS A 18 15.97 -9.42 -7.00
N LEU A 19 17.25 -9.02 -6.80
CA LEU A 19 17.56 -7.67 -6.28
C LEU A 19 17.17 -6.57 -7.27
N ARG A 20 17.32 -6.81 -8.58
CA ARG A 20 16.85 -5.89 -9.62
C ARG A 20 15.33 -5.75 -9.58
N LEU A 21 14.58 -6.85 -9.49
CA LEU A 21 13.13 -6.82 -9.33
C LEU A 21 12.73 -6.04 -8.07
N PHE A 22 13.38 -6.34 -6.93
CA PHE A 22 13.17 -5.62 -5.68
C PHE A 22 13.40 -4.12 -5.85
N ALA A 23 14.49 -3.71 -6.48
CA ALA A 23 14.81 -2.28 -6.71
C ALA A 23 13.77 -1.58 -7.60
N ILE A 24 13.30 -2.26 -8.67
CA ILE A 24 12.26 -1.71 -9.55
C ILE A 24 10.96 -1.50 -8.80
N VAL A 25 10.51 -2.51 -8.04
CA VAL A 25 9.24 -2.41 -7.29
C VAL A 25 9.37 -1.43 -6.12
N SER A 26 10.50 -1.39 -5.43
CA SER A 26 10.75 -0.42 -4.36
C SER A 26 10.78 1.02 -4.88
N SER A 27 11.42 1.27 -6.02
CA SER A 27 11.41 2.61 -6.64
C SER A 27 10.01 3.02 -7.09
N ASN A 28 9.18 2.07 -7.49
CA ASN A 28 7.78 2.30 -7.77
C ASN A 28 7.02 2.75 -6.53
N TYR A 29 7.06 1.98 -5.45
CA TYR A 29 6.38 2.36 -4.21
C TYR A 29 6.90 3.68 -3.62
N PHE A 30 8.18 4.00 -3.83
CA PHE A 30 8.72 5.30 -3.47
C PHE A 30 8.02 6.44 -4.24
N LEU A 31 7.84 6.28 -5.55
CA LEU A 31 7.11 7.25 -6.39
C LEU A 31 5.64 7.34 -5.98
N ASP A 32 4.99 6.21 -5.73
CA ASP A 32 3.58 6.15 -5.31
C ASP A 32 3.36 6.90 -4.01
N GLY A 33 4.26 6.75 -3.03
CA GLY A 33 4.24 7.50 -1.78
C GLY A 33 4.40 9.01 -1.98
N ILE A 34 5.23 9.43 -2.93
CA ILE A 34 5.35 10.84 -3.34
C ILE A 34 4.03 11.33 -3.93
N ILE A 35 3.50 10.63 -4.95
CA ILE A 35 2.30 11.05 -5.70
C ILE A 35 1.08 11.11 -4.77
N PHE A 36 0.87 10.09 -3.96
CA PHE A 36 -0.25 10.06 -3.01
C PHE A 36 -0.21 11.23 -2.02
N SER A 37 1.00 11.62 -1.61
CA SER A 37 1.21 12.73 -0.67
C SER A 37 1.04 14.11 -1.30
N ILE A 38 1.01 14.24 -2.64
CA ILE A 38 0.83 15.55 -3.31
C ILE A 38 -0.48 16.20 -2.87
N ALA A 39 -1.61 15.47 -2.85
CA ALA A 39 -2.88 16.05 -2.45
C ALA A 39 -2.84 16.65 -1.03
N PRO A 40 -2.49 15.90 0.04
CA PRO A 40 -2.43 16.48 1.39
C PRO A 40 -1.33 17.53 1.59
N LEU A 41 -0.32 17.59 0.71
CA LEU A 41 0.74 18.61 0.80
C LEU A 41 0.45 19.87 -0.04
N THR A 42 -0.56 19.86 -0.89
CA THR A 42 -0.90 20.99 -1.77
C THR A 42 -2.26 21.58 -1.49
N VAL A 43 -3.25 20.76 -1.10
CA VAL A 43 -4.62 21.21 -0.86
C VAL A 43 -4.69 22.33 0.19
N TYR A 44 -3.91 22.25 1.28
CA TYR A 44 -3.93 23.29 2.31
C TYR A 44 -3.39 24.64 1.81
N LEU A 45 -2.55 24.64 0.77
CA LEU A 45 -1.98 25.85 0.17
C LEU A 45 -2.94 26.52 -0.82
N VAL A 46 -3.76 25.73 -1.50
CA VAL A 46 -4.59 26.19 -2.61
C VAL A 46 -6.07 26.22 -2.26
N ALA A 47 -6.59 25.20 -1.58
CA ALA A 47 -8.02 24.99 -1.42
C ALA A 47 -8.35 24.06 -0.23
N ALA A 48 -7.93 24.42 0.99
CA ALA A 48 -8.08 23.59 2.19
C ALA A 48 -9.51 23.06 2.43
N SER A 49 -10.53 23.87 2.13
CA SER A 49 -11.95 23.49 2.28
C SER A 49 -12.41 22.36 1.35
N TYR A 50 -11.67 22.08 0.27
CA TYR A 50 -11.93 20.99 -0.66
C TYR A 50 -11.19 19.69 -0.28
N GLY A 51 -10.35 19.72 0.74
CA GLY A 51 -9.52 18.57 1.17
C GLY A 51 -10.30 17.28 1.28
N PRO A 52 -11.38 17.20 2.09
CA PRO A 52 -12.15 15.97 2.25
C PRO A 52 -12.69 15.40 0.94
N LEU A 53 -13.18 16.28 0.03
CA LEU A 53 -13.67 15.84 -1.27
C LEU A 53 -12.54 15.30 -2.15
N VAL A 54 -11.41 15.99 -2.20
CA VAL A 54 -10.22 15.55 -2.97
C VAL A 54 -9.73 14.19 -2.48
N PHE A 55 -9.59 14.02 -1.17
CA PHE A 55 -9.10 12.78 -0.58
C PHE A 55 -10.09 11.63 -0.80
N ALA A 56 -11.40 11.86 -0.65
CA ALA A 56 -12.41 10.85 -0.91
C ALA A 56 -12.40 10.39 -2.39
N LEU A 57 -12.29 11.33 -3.32
CA LEU A 57 -12.19 11.02 -4.75
C LEU A 57 -10.90 10.24 -5.07
N ASN A 58 -9.77 10.59 -4.45
CA ASN A 58 -8.51 9.88 -4.61
C ASN A 58 -8.62 8.42 -4.15
N LEU A 59 -9.21 8.16 -2.97
CA LEU A 59 -9.40 6.81 -2.43
C LEU A 59 -10.34 5.95 -3.30
N LEU A 60 -11.43 6.53 -3.77
CA LEU A 60 -12.35 5.85 -4.70
C LEU A 60 -11.67 5.57 -6.04
N SER A 61 -10.88 6.51 -6.53
CA SER A 61 -10.16 6.40 -7.79
C SER A 61 -9.07 5.32 -7.72
N GLU A 62 -8.30 5.26 -6.64
CA GLU A 62 -7.34 4.20 -6.36
C GLU A 62 -8.01 2.81 -6.36
N THR A 63 -9.16 2.68 -5.68
CA THR A 63 -9.93 1.44 -5.65
C THR A 63 -10.41 1.04 -7.04
N LEU A 64 -10.93 1.99 -7.83
CA LEU A 64 -11.36 1.74 -9.20
C LEU A 64 -10.18 1.33 -10.09
N GLY A 65 -9.03 1.97 -9.93
CA GLY A 65 -7.78 1.62 -10.61
C GLY A 65 -7.37 0.18 -10.32
N ALA A 66 -7.38 -0.23 -9.06
CA ALA A 66 -7.07 -1.61 -8.66
C ALA A 66 -8.01 -2.64 -9.31
N VAL A 67 -9.30 -2.36 -9.36
CA VAL A 67 -10.29 -3.28 -9.96
C VAL A 67 -10.17 -3.34 -11.50
N ILE A 68 -10.04 -2.18 -12.14
CA ILE A 68 -10.06 -2.08 -13.62
C ILE A 68 -8.71 -2.58 -14.18
N PHE A 69 -7.60 -2.09 -13.66
CA PHE A 69 -6.27 -2.49 -14.12
C PHE A 69 -5.92 -3.92 -13.70
N GLY A 70 -6.45 -4.41 -12.57
CA GLY A 70 -6.35 -5.82 -12.20
C GLY A 70 -6.88 -6.74 -13.31
N ARG A 71 -8.10 -6.46 -13.83
CA ARG A 71 -8.68 -7.21 -14.96
C ARG A 71 -7.88 -7.04 -16.26
N PHE A 72 -7.41 -5.84 -16.53
CA PHE A 72 -6.59 -5.57 -17.72
C PHE A 72 -5.22 -6.25 -17.63
N SER A 73 -4.64 -6.35 -16.44
CA SER A 73 -3.40 -7.06 -16.18
C SER A 73 -3.48 -8.54 -16.55
N ASP A 74 -4.60 -9.19 -16.25
CA ASP A 74 -4.83 -10.58 -16.65
C ASP A 74 -4.95 -10.74 -18.18
N ARG A 75 -5.51 -9.74 -18.87
CA ARG A 75 -5.70 -9.76 -20.32
C ARG A 75 -4.47 -9.34 -21.11
N PHE A 76 -3.83 -8.25 -20.75
CA PHE A 76 -2.76 -7.62 -21.52
C PHE A 76 -1.36 -7.93 -20.99
N GLY A 77 -1.24 -8.44 -19.78
CA GLY A 77 0.01 -8.71 -19.08
C GLY A 77 0.32 -7.65 -18.01
N ARG A 78 1.05 -8.09 -17.00
CA ARG A 78 1.37 -7.26 -15.83
C ARG A 78 2.33 -6.13 -16.18
N ARG A 79 3.31 -6.41 -17.01
CA ARG A 79 4.30 -5.41 -17.48
C ARG A 79 3.64 -4.25 -18.22
N GLN A 80 2.66 -4.54 -19.10
CA GLN A 80 2.01 -3.50 -19.89
C GLN A 80 1.17 -2.57 -19.01
N ILE A 81 0.43 -3.13 -18.05
CA ILE A 81 -0.36 -2.35 -17.12
C ILE A 81 0.54 -1.50 -16.21
N PHE A 82 1.65 -2.06 -15.75
CA PHE A 82 2.64 -1.35 -14.93
C PHE A 82 3.31 -0.17 -15.66
N LEU A 83 3.43 -0.25 -16.98
CA LEU A 83 3.91 0.88 -17.78
C LEU A 83 2.79 1.89 -18.12
N ALA A 84 1.58 1.40 -18.37
CA ALA A 84 0.43 2.25 -18.67
C ALA A 84 0.03 3.14 -17.47
N SER A 85 0.10 2.61 -16.25
CA SER A 85 -0.17 3.37 -15.03
C SER A 85 0.80 4.55 -14.88
N LEU A 86 2.09 4.35 -15.12
CA LEU A 86 3.08 5.43 -15.09
C LEU A 86 2.78 6.54 -16.12
N ILE A 87 2.39 6.17 -17.34
CA ILE A 87 2.01 7.16 -18.35
C ILE A 87 0.83 7.99 -17.86
N LEU A 88 -0.15 7.35 -17.22
CA LEU A 88 -1.31 8.02 -16.66
C LEU A 88 -0.91 8.97 -15.52
N GLU A 89 -0.05 8.54 -14.61
CA GLU A 89 0.48 9.34 -13.50
C GLU A 89 1.26 10.55 -13.99
N VAL A 90 2.21 10.35 -14.91
CA VAL A 90 3.01 11.44 -15.48
C VAL A 90 2.12 12.44 -16.21
N THR A 91 1.13 11.97 -16.97
CA THR A 91 0.19 12.84 -17.68
C THR A 91 -0.63 13.67 -16.70
N ALA A 92 -1.15 13.05 -15.64
CA ALA A 92 -1.94 13.72 -14.62
C ALA A 92 -1.10 14.75 -13.84
N LEU A 93 0.11 14.40 -13.40
CA LEU A 93 1.02 15.32 -12.72
C LEU A 93 1.44 16.50 -13.61
N THR A 94 1.66 16.25 -14.91
CA THR A 94 1.99 17.29 -15.87
C THR A 94 0.82 18.26 -16.04
N ALA A 95 -0.40 17.76 -16.21
CA ALA A 95 -1.58 18.58 -16.29
C ALA A 95 -1.81 19.41 -15.00
N LEU A 96 -1.62 18.77 -13.84
CA LEU A 96 -1.72 19.43 -12.56
C LEU A 96 -0.68 20.54 -12.38
N TYR A 97 0.54 20.37 -12.88
CA TYR A 97 1.59 21.40 -12.82
C TYR A 97 1.15 22.74 -13.43
N PHE A 98 0.34 22.70 -14.49
CA PHE A 98 -0.16 23.90 -15.17
C PHE A 98 -1.51 24.39 -14.66
N THR A 99 -2.22 23.58 -13.84
CA THR A 99 -3.62 23.87 -13.44
C THR A 99 -3.87 23.79 -11.93
N TYR A 100 -2.84 23.68 -11.12
CA TYR A 100 -2.92 23.42 -9.67
C TYR A 100 -3.73 24.48 -8.89
N GLU A 101 -3.89 25.70 -9.42
CA GLU A 101 -4.66 26.78 -8.79
C GLU A 101 -6.17 26.47 -8.78
N SER A 102 -6.65 25.59 -9.65
CA SER A 102 -8.04 25.17 -9.70
C SER A 102 -8.31 24.00 -8.76
N PRO A 103 -9.20 24.14 -7.75
CA PRO A 103 -9.59 23.04 -6.89
C PRO A 103 -10.17 21.83 -7.67
N VAL A 104 -10.88 22.11 -8.77
CA VAL A 104 -11.44 21.06 -9.64
C VAL A 104 -10.32 20.30 -10.37
N ALA A 105 -9.33 21.02 -10.89
CA ALA A 105 -8.17 20.40 -11.54
C ALA A 105 -7.35 19.58 -10.53
N LEU A 106 -7.17 20.10 -9.32
CA LEU A 106 -6.49 19.41 -8.24
C LEU A 106 -7.20 18.08 -7.91
N ALA A 107 -8.52 18.11 -7.69
CA ALA A 107 -9.31 16.91 -7.46
C ALA A 107 -9.24 15.93 -8.64
N LEU A 108 -9.38 16.40 -9.86
CA LEU A 108 -9.39 15.57 -11.06
C LEU A 108 -8.03 14.89 -11.28
N PHE A 109 -6.95 15.66 -11.32
CA PHE A 109 -5.65 15.13 -11.71
C PHE A 109 -4.99 14.32 -10.60
N THR A 110 -5.19 14.65 -9.30
CA THR A 110 -4.76 13.76 -8.22
C THR A 110 -5.54 12.45 -8.22
N SER A 111 -6.84 12.47 -8.55
CA SER A 111 -7.64 11.25 -8.69
C SER A 111 -7.19 10.38 -9.88
N ILE A 112 -6.82 10.99 -11.02
CA ILE A 112 -6.26 10.25 -12.15
C ILE A 112 -4.90 9.63 -11.78
N ALA A 113 -4.06 10.35 -11.05
CA ALA A 113 -2.78 9.81 -10.59
C ALA A 113 -2.98 8.65 -9.61
N THR A 114 -3.88 8.77 -8.62
CA THR A 114 -4.18 7.68 -7.67
C THR A 114 -4.87 6.50 -8.33
N PHE A 115 -5.63 6.70 -9.41
CA PHE A 115 -6.13 5.60 -10.24
C PHE A 115 -4.98 4.78 -10.84
N GLY A 116 -3.91 5.43 -11.32
CA GLY A 116 -2.68 4.79 -11.76
C GLY A 116 -2.06 3.93 -10.65
N ILE A 117 -1.85 4.52 -9.47
CA ILE A 117 -1.32 3.85 -8.28
C ILE A 117 -2.11 2.57 -7.96
N GLY A 118 -3.45 2.66 -7.90
CA GLY A 118 -4.30 1.51 -7.64
C GLY A 118 -4.06 0.36 -8.62
N GLY A 119 -3.85 0.68 -9.90
CA GLY A 119 -3.59 -0.30 -10.95
C GLY A 119 -2.28 -1.06 -10.81
N GLU A 120 -1.31 -0.50 -10.14
CA GLU A 120 0.04 -1.06 -9.98
C GLU A 120 0.16 -2.08 -8.88
N PHE A 121 -0.62 -1.93 -7.80
CA PHE A 121 -0.52 -2.82 -6.65
C PHE A 121 -0.60 -4.30 -7.04
N GLY A 122 -1.58 -4.67 -7.88
CA GLY A 122 -1.74 -6.05 -8.33
C GLY A 122 -0.54 -6.58 -9.11
N ALA A 123 0.04 -5.77 -9.99
CA ALA A 123 1.18 -6.14 -10.82
C ALA A 123 2.46 -6.28 -9.98
N ALA A 124 2.76 -5.29 -9.12
CA ALA A 124 3.94 -5.27 -8.27
C ALA A 124 3.96 -6.41 -7.24
N TYR A 125 2.83 -6.60 -6.52
CA TYR A 125 2.69 -7.71 -5.57
C TYR A 125 2.82 -9.07 -6.23
N SER A 126 2.16 -9.27 -7.36
CA SER A 126 2.23 -10.54 -8.10
C SER A 126 3.64 -10.84 -8.56
N ALA A 127 4.37 -9.84 -9.08
CA ALA A 127 5.74 -10.05 -9.53
C ALA A 127 6.67 -10.45 -8.38
N LEU A 128 6.58 -9.77 -7.22
CA LEU A 128 7.36 -10.15 -6.05
C LEU A 128 6.95 -11.52 -5.51
N ALA A 129 5.65 -11.83 -5.47
CA ALA A 129 5.16 -13.11 -4.97
C ALA A 129 5.55 -14.29 -5.87
N GLU A 130 5.54 -14.10 -7.20
CA GLU A 130 5.82 -15.16 -8.17
C GLU A 130 7.32 -15.36 -8.43
N LEU A 131 8.10 -14.29 -8.39
CA LEU A 131 9.50 -14.32 -8.83
C LEU A 131 10.51 -14.33 -7.67
N SER A 132 10.08 -14.13 -6.42
CA SER A 132 10.98 -14.13 -5.27
C SER A 132 11.13 -15.54 -4.67
N PRO A 133 12.35 -15.93 -4.22
CA PRO A 133 12.54 -17.17 -3.50
C PRO A 133 11.65 -17.25 -2.25
N ALA A 134 11.04 -18.40 -1.99
CA ALA A 134 10.07 -18.59 -0.90
C ALA A 134 10.60 -18.12 0.45
N ARG A 135 11.89 -18.40 0.74
CA ARG A 135 12.58 -18.01 1.99
C ARG A 135 12.68 -16.49 2.20
N HIS A 136 12.68 -15.70 1.12
CA HIS A 136 12.91 -14.25 1.17
C HIS A 136 11.67 -13.42 0.73
N ARG A 137 10.64 -14.10 0.21
CA ARG A 137 9.45 -13.47 -0.39
C ARG A 137 8.76 -12.47 0.52
N GLY A 138 8.42 -12.88 1.75
CA GLY A 138 7.75 -12.01 2.71
C GLY A 138 8.55 -10.75 3.05
N LYS A 139 9.86 -10.90 3.25
CA LYS A 139 10.77 -9.77 3.51
C LYS A 139 10.89 -8.84 2.29
N MET A 140 10.97 -9.39 1.08
CA MET A 140 11.06 -8.59 -0.14
C MET A 140 9.77 -7.80 -0.35
N ILE A 141 8.61 -8.39 -0.13
CA ILE A 141 7.32 -7.68 -0.22
C ILE A 141 7.26 -6.57 0.83
N LEU A 142 7.47 -6.90 2.12
CA LEU A 142 7.41 -5.93 3.21
C LEU A 142 8.37 -4.75 3.01
N LEU A 143 9.63 -5.05 2.69
CA LEU A 143 10.64 -4.00 2.52
C LEU A 143 10.41 -3.18 1.25
N SER A 144 9.86 -3.76 0.17
CA SER A 144 9.51 -3.00 -1.02
C SER A 144 8.36 -2.05 -0.75
N THR A 145 7.29 -2.50 -0.10
CA THR A 145 6.13 -1.65 0.22
C THR A 145 6.49 -0.54 1.20
N ASN A 146 7.49 -0.75 2.07
CA ASN A 146 7.99 0.30 2.95
C ASN A 146 8.55 1.52 2.21
N PHE A 147 8.96 1.39 0.96
CA PHE A 147 9.40 2.53 0.16
C PHE A 147 8.27 3.54 -0.12
N TRP A 148 7.01 3.15 -0.01
CA TRP A 148 5.89 4.09 0.05
C TRP A 148 6.06 5.09 1.20
N ASN A 149 6.30 4.61 2.40
CA ASN A 149 6.50 5.46 3.57
C ASN A 149 7.72 6.37 3.42
N ILE A 150 8.82 5.83 2.86
CA ILE A 150 10.04 6.61 2.59
C ILE A 150 9.76 7.71 1.57
N GLY A 151 9.02 7.43 0.50
CA GLY A 151 8.64 8.41 -0.52
C GLY A 151 7.74 9.51 0.04
N ALA A 152 6.75 9.14 0.83
CA ALA A 152 5.85 10.09 1.50
C ALA A 152 6.60 10.99 2.49
N ALA A 153 7.48 10.42 3.32
CA ALA A 153 8.33 11.20 4.24
C ALA A 153 9.30 12.11 3.48
N PHE A 154 9.88 11.64 2.38
CA PHE A 154 10.80 12.41 1.53
C PHE A 154 10.12 13.66 0.96
N ILE A 155 8.96 13.51 0.32
CA ILE A 155 8.27 14.66 -0.28
C ILE A 155 7.71 15.62 0.78
N ALA A 156 7.32 15.11 1.95
CA ALA A 156 6.89 15.94 3.07
C ALA A 156 8.06 16.77 3.65
N ALA A 157 9.25 16.17 3.79
CA ALA A 157 10.46 16.91 4.19
C ALA A 157 10.82 17.99 3.16
N LEU A 158 10.72 17.68 1.87
CA LEU A 158 10.91 18.67 0.81
C LEU A 158 9.84 19.76 0.83
N SER A 159 8.58 19.45 1.16
CA SER A 159 7.53 20.44 1.33
C SER A 159 7.88 21.49 2.37
N LEU A 160 8.40 21.06 3.53
CA LEU A 160 8.90 21.97 4.57
C LEU A 160 10.07 22.83 4.09
N LYS A 161 11.02 22.24 3.37
CA LYS A 161 12.15 22.98 2.78
C LYS A 161 11.68 23.99 1.73
N TYR A 162 10.75 23.59 0.86
CA TYR A 162 10.20 24.45 -0.18
C TYR A 162 9.39 25.59 0.39
N ALA A 163 8.63 25.38 1.48
CA ALA A 163 7.95 26.46 2.20
C ALA A 163 8.92 27.56 2.66
N ALA A 164 10.16 27.19 3.02
CA ALA A 164 11.17 28.14 3.48
C ALA A 164 11.85 28.94 2.35
N ILE A 165 11.84 28.44 1.10
CA ILE A 165 12.62 29.04 -0.01
C ILE A 165 11.76 29.50 -1.20
N ALA A 166 10.52 29.10 -1.30
CA ALA A 166 9.70 29.31 -2.50
C ALA A 166 9.11 30.74 -2.64
N GLY A 167 9.13 31.54 -1.60
CA GLY A 167 8.60 32.90 -1.63
C GLY A 167 7.06 33.01 -1.66
N ASP A 168 6.37 32.10 -2.30
CA ASP A 168 4.89 32.02 -2.35
C ASP A 168 4.38 30.56 -2.41
N PRO A 169 3.11 30.32 -2.01
CA PRO A 169 2.52 28.97 -2.01
C PRO A 169 2.49 28.29 -3.39
N GLY A 170 2.29 29.07 -4.47
CA GLY A 170 2.25 28.53 -5.82
C GLY A 170 3.62 28.03 -6.29
N ALA A 171 4.69 28.74 -5.94
CA ALA A 171 6.05 28.27 -6.20
C ALA A 171 6.36 26.97 -5.42
N GLN A 172 5.91 26.87 -4.16
CA GLN A 172 6.03 25.66 -3.38
C GLN A 172 5.33 24.47 -4.06
N VAL A 173 4.10 24.63 -4.52
CA VAL A 173 3.34 23.59 -5.23
C VAL A 173 4.06 23.16 -6.50
N ARG A 174 4.53 24.12 -7.31
CA ARG A 174 5.31 23.82 -8.53
C ARG A 174 6.58 23.03 -8.25
N LEU A 175 7.30 23.35 -7.19
CA LEU A 175 8.51 22.60 -6.77
C LEU A 175 8.18 21.16 -6.35
N LEU A 176 7.08 20.96 -5.62
CA LEU A 176 6.61 19.62 -5.25
C LEU A 176 6.26 18.78 -6.48
N LEU A 177 5.48 19.36 -7.41
CA LEU A 177 5.09 18.69 -8.65
C LEU A 177 6.28 18.43 -9.57
N ALA A 178 7.22 19.37 -9.70
CA ALA A 178 8.45 19.16 -10.45
C ALA A 178 9.31 18.02 -9.86
N THR A 179 9.36 17.91 -8.51
CA THR A 179 10.05 16.82 -7.84
C THR A 179 9.39 15.48 -8.14
N ALA A 180 8.06 15.41 -8.06
CA ALA A 180 7.31 14.19 -8.41
C ALA A 180 7.55 13.78 -9.88
N LEU A 181 7.47 14.74 -10.82
CA LEU A 181 7.74 14.50 -12.25
C LEU A 181 9.17 14.04 -12.51
N GLY A 182 10.18 14.70 -11.89
CA GLY A 182 11.57 14.30 -11.99
C GLY A 182 11.81 12.88 -11.48
N THR A 183 11.19 12.54 -10.34
CA THR A 183 11.24 11.18 -9.78
C THR A 183 10.56 10.18 -10.72
N ALA A 184 9.40 10.54 -11.29
CA ALA A 184 8.67 9.68 -12.22
C ALA A 184 9.49 9.35 -13.48
N VAL A 185 10.31 10.29 -13.99
CA VAL A 185 11.24 10.02 -15.10
C VAL A 185 12.28 8.96 -14.71
N VAL A 186 12.91 9.10 -13.54
CA VAL A 186 13.94 8.15 -13.07
C VAL A 186 13.33 6.77 -12.83
N VAL A 187 12.19 6.70 -12.15
CA VAL A 187 11.46 5.44 -11.90
C VAL A 187 10.95 4.83 -13.20
N GLY A 188 10.51 5.67 -14.15
CA GLY A 188 10.06 5.23 -15.45
C GLY A 188 11.15 4.49 -16.24
N LEU A 189 12.38 4.97 -16.19
CA LEU A 189 13.53 4.26 -16.80
C LEU A 189 13.75 2.90 -16.12
N ALA A 190 13.62 2.82 -14.79
CA ALA A 190 13.73 1.55 -14.06
C ALA A 190 12.59 0.58 -14.44
N ARG A 191 11.35 1.08 -14.60
CA ARG A 191 10.17 0.28 -14.98
C ARG A 191 10.30 -0.41 -16.36
N LEU A 192 11.11 0.11 -17.28
CA LEU A 192 11.38 -0.56 -18.55
C LEU A 192 11.99 -1.95 -18.37
N GLY A 193 12.67 -2.17 -17.25
CA GLY A 193 13.25 -3.47 -16.86
C GLY A 193 12.29 -4.40 -16.11
N PHE A 194 11.02 -4.01 -15.87
CA PHE A 194 10.06 -4.84 -15.16
C PHE A 194 9.72 -6.11 -15.96
N PRO A 195 9.82 -7.31 -15.35
CA PRO A 195 9.57 -8.57 -16.03
C PRO A 195 8.07 -8.85 -16.19
N GLU A 196 7.72 -9.64 -17.20
CA GLU A 196 6.38 -10.22 -17.29
C GLU A 196 6.25 -11.44 -16.36
N SER A 197 5.02 -11.84 -16.04
CA SER A 197 4.76 -13.05 -15.24
C SER A 197 5.04 -14.32 -16.05
N PRO A 198 5.84 -15.28 -15.53
CA PRO A 198 6.04 -16.57 -16.17
C PRO A 198 4.72 -17.32 -16.42
N ARG A 199 3.82 -17.28 -15.44
CA ARG A 199 2.48 -17.90 -15.53
C ARG A 199 1.65 -17.30 -16.66
N TRP A 200 1.63 -15.98 -16.79
CA TRP A 200 0.91 -15.29 -17.86
C TRP A 200 1.50 -15.65 -19.23
N LEU A 201 2.83 -15.69 -19.36
CA LEU A 201 3.53 -16.09 -20.56
C LEU A 201 3.17 -17.50 -21.00
N ILE A 202 3.13 -18.45 -20.06
CA ILE A 202 2.76 -19.87 -20.32
C ILE A 202 1.32 -19.96 -20.82
N VAL A 203 0.37 -19.32 -20.14
CA VAL A 203 -1.04 -19.32 -20.53
C VAL A 203 -1.27 -18.71 -21.94
N ARG A 204 -0.40 -17.79 -22.35
CA ARG A 204 -0.42 -17.16 -23.69
C ARG A 204 0.38 -17.92 -24.74
N GLY A 205 0.87 -19.12 -24.44
CA GLY A 205 1.68 -19.92 -25.38
C GLY A 205 3.10 -19.42 -25.59
N ARG A 206 3.57 -18.42 -24.79
CA ARG A 206 4.93 -17.85 -24.87
C ARG A 206 5.91 -18.58 -23.96
N SER A 207 5.87 -19.92 -24.01
CA SER A 207 6.62 -20.80 -23.11
C SER A 207 8.13 -20.59 -23.17
N GLY A 208 8.70 -20.34 -24.35
CA GLY A 208 10.14 -20.06 -24.48
C GLY A 208 10.61 -18.76 -23.83
N GLU A 209 9.71 -17.77 -23.67
CA GLU A 209 10.02 -16.55 -22.94
C GLU A 209 9.91 -16.77 -21.41
N ALA A 210 8.92 -17.53 -20.99
CA ALA A 210 8.78 -17.92 -19.58
C ALA A 210 10.02 -18.68 -19.09
N GLU A 211 10.48 -19.65 -19.86
CA GLU A 211 11.68 -20.42 -19.52
C GLU A 211 12.94 -19.54 -19.47
N ARG A 212 13.14 -18.67 -20.45
CA ARG A 212 14.26 -17.71 -20.45
C ARG A 212 14.25 -16.82 -19.24
N LEU A 213 13.07 -16.32 -18.84
CA LEU A 213 12.90 -15.48 -17.65
C LEU A 213 13.26 -16.24 -16.37
N VAL A 214 12.74 -17.45 -16.19
CA VAL A 214 13.05 -18.31 -15.03
C VAL A 214 14.55 -18.56 -14.95
N ARG A 215 15.18 -18.96 -16.06
CA ARG A 215 16.63 -19.19 -16.12
C ARG A 215 17.44 -17.93 -15.83
N HIS A 216 17.01 -16.78 -16.35
CA HIS A 216 17.70 -15.50 -16.13
C HIS A 216 17.67 -15.09 -14.65
N ILE A 217 16.50 -15.19 -13.99
CA ILE A 217 16.34 -14.78 -12.60
C ILE A 217 17.03 -15.76 -11.65
N THR A 218 16.86 -17.07 -11.87
CA THR A 218 17.35 -18.12 -10.94
C THR A 218 18.76 -18.62 -11.27
N GLY A 219 19.22 -18.45 -12.53
CA GLY A 219 20.46 -19.04 -13.04
C GLY A 219 20.38 -20.56 -13.19
N PHE A 220 19.18 -21.16 -13.17
CA PHE A 220 18.98 -22.60 -13.36
C PHE A 220 19.34 -23.03 -14.79
N LYS A 221 20.11 -24.14 -14.92
CA LYS A 221 20.60 -24.63 -16.21
C LYS A 221 19.96 -25.97 -16.67
N GLY A 222 19.18 -26.61 -15.79
CA GLY A 222 18.50 -27.88 -16.08
C GLY A 222 17.27 -27.73 -16.96
N GLU A 223 16.57 -28.83 -17.22
CA GLU A 223 15.28 -28.83 -17.89
C GLU A 223 14.20 -28.24 -16.96
N VAL A 224 13.27 -27.45 -17.50
CA VAL A 224 12.21 -26.77 -16.76
C VAL A 224 10.86 -27.29 -17.23
N SER A 225 10.05 -27.82 -16.32
CA SER A 225 8.64 -28.09 -16.61
C SER A 225 7.83 -26.79 -16.49
N LEU A 226 7.11 -26.44 -17.54
CA LEU A 226 6.26 -25.25 -17.62
C LEU A 226 4.79 -25.54 -17.28
N GLU A 227 4.52 -26.67 -16.64
CA GLU A 227 3.17 -26.98 -16.17
C GLU A 227 2.72 -25.97 -15.10
N PRO A 228 1.54 -25.35 -15.25
CA PRO A 228 1.02 -24.46 -14.23
C PRO A 228 0.64 -25.25 -12.97
N PRO A 229 0.66 -24.61 -11.78
CA PRO A 229 0.21 -25.25 -10.56
C PRO A 229 -1.27 -25.65 -10.68
N PRO A 230 -1.68 -26.77 -10.07
CA PRO A 230 -3.06 -27.20 -10.07
C PRO A 230 -3.96 -26.10 -9.46
N LEU A 231 -5.05 -25.76 -10.15
CA LEU A 231 -6.04 -24.82 -9.63
C LEU A 231 -6.94 -25.53 -8.62
N SER A 232 -7.16 -24.92 -7.45
CA SER A 232 -8.24 -25.40 -6.56
C SER A 232 -9.58 -25.27 -7.28
N GLY A 233 -10.37 -26.34 -7.34
CA GLY A 233 -11.67 -26.37 -7.99
C GLY A 233 -12.80 -25.62 -7.24
N ILE A 234 -12.45 -24.77 -6.25
CA ILE A 234 -13.42 -24.05 -5.41
C ILE A 234 -13.90 -22.79 -6.13
N GLY A 235 -15.21 -22.69 -6.37
CA GLY A 235 -15.84 -21.50 -6.91
C GLY A 235 -15.90 -20.35 -5.90
N LEU A 236 -15.93 -19.09 -6.38
CA LEU A 236 -15.89 -17.89 -5.54
C LEU A 236 -17.01 -17.88 -4.48
N ARG A 237 -18.27 -18.21 -4.85
CA ARG A 237 -19.40 -18.28 -3.91
C ARG A 237 -19.16 -19.27 -2.77
N GLN A 238 -18.60 -20.42 -3.09
CA GLN A 238 -18.26 -21.45 -2.11
C GLN A 238 -17.11 -20.99 -1.20
N ALA A 239 -16.12 -20.27 -1.75
CA ALA A 239 -15.01 -19.71 -0.99
C ALA A 239 -15.49 -18.67 0.05
N PHE A 240 -16.42 -17.78 -0.30
CA PHE A 240 -17.03 -16.83 0.66
C PHE A 240 -17.72 -17.56 1.82
N SER A 241 -18.43 -18.63 1.56
CA SER A 241 -19.11 -19.42 2.61
C SER A 241 -18.11 -20.19 3.48
N ARG A 242 -17.14 -20.88 2.85
CA ARG A 242 -16.14 -21.71 3.55
C ARG A 242 -15.20 -20.90 4.43
N TYR A 243 -14.75 -19.74 3.93
CA TYR A 243 -13.75 -18.89 4.61
C TYR A 243 -14.37 -17.69 5.32
N ARG A 244 -15.68 -17.71 5.62
CA ARG A 244 -16.38 -16.57 6.23
C ARG A 244 -15.68 -15.97 7.46
N PHE A 245 -15.17 -16.80 8.38
CA PHE A 245 -14.46 -16.32 9.56
C PHE A 245 -13.16 -15.59 9.18
N ARG A 246 -12.33 -16.19 8.30
CA ARG A 246 -11.10 -15.57 7.79
C ARG A 246 -11.40 -14.23 7.11
N LEU A 247 -12.41 -14.21 6.24
CA LEU A 247 -12.82 -13.00 5.52
C LEU A 247 -13.34 -11.91 6.44
N THR A 248 -14.18 -12.26 7.43
CA THR A 248 -14.71 -11.26 8.38
C THR A 248 -13.59 -10.63 9.19
N VAL A 249 -12.70 -11.43 9.76
CA VAL A 249 -11.56 -10.89 10.54
C VAL A 249 -10.66 -10.05 9.65
N LEU A 250 -10.27 -10.55 8.47
CA LEU A 250 -9.41 -9.80 7.55
C LEU A 250 -10.08 -8.53 7.04
N ALA A 251 -11.39 -8.51 6.80
CA ALA A 251 -12.11 -7.30 6.42
C ALA A 251 -12.01 -6.23 7.52
N VAL A 252 -12.28 -6.61 8.78
CA VAL A 252 -12.21 -5.66 9.90
C VAL A 252 -10.78 -5.12 10.09
N VAL A 253 -9.76 -5.99 10.14
CA VAL A 253 -8.38 -5.54 10.39
C VAL A 253 -7.81 -4.75 9.19
N THR A 254 -8.17 -5.11 7.95
CA THR A 254 -7.71 -4.39 6.75
C THR A 254 -8.32 -2.99 6.68
N VAL A 255 -9.64 -2.89 6.88
CA VAL A 255 -10.32 -1.59 6.90
C VAL A 255 -9.83 -0.73 8.07
N ALA A 256 -9.72 -1.32 9.27
CA ALA A 256 -9.25 -0.59 10.44
C ALA A 256 -7.84 -0.02 10.22
N GLN A 257 -6.90 -0.83 9.76
CA GLN A 257 -5.53 -0.40 9.53
C GLN A 257 -5.45 0.68 8.44
N TYR A 258 -6.06 0.43 7.27
CA TYR A 258 -5.96 1.34 6.12
C TYR A 258 -6.58 2.72 6.42
N VAL A 259 -7.77 2.73 7.00
CA VAL A 259 -8.48 3.98 7.34
C VAL A 259 -7.75 4.74 8.43
N THR A 260 -7.29 4.06 9.49
CA THR A 260 -6.60 4.73 10.59
C THR A 260 -5.22 5.25 10.21
N TYR A 261 -4.51 4.55 9.30
CA TYR A 261 -3.29 5.06 8.69
C TYR A 261 -3.56 6.37 7.93
N GLY A 262 -4.56 6.39 7.05
CA GLY A 262 -4.94 7.57 6.29
C GLY A 262 -5.34 8.75 7.19
N VAL A 263 -6.18 8.49 8.21
CA VAL A 263 -6.58 9.51 9.19
C VAL A 263 -5.36 10.11 9.88
N ALA A 264 -4.48 9.28 10.43
CA ALA A 264 -3.35 9.73 11.21
C ALA A 264 -2.26 10.41 10.37
N ALA A 265 -1.96 9.86 9.17
CA ALA A 265 -0.86 10.34 8.34
C ALA A 265 -1.21 11.51 7.43
N TYR A 266 -2.49 11.63 7.00
CA TYR A 266 -2.85 12.56 5.93
C TYR A 266 -4.05 13.46 6.21
N TYR A 267 -5.10 12.94 6.89
CA TYR A 267 -6.41 13.60 6.88
C TYR A 267 -6.70 14.41 8.16
N ALA A 268 -6.21 13.98 9.33
CA ALA A 268 -6.51 14.65 10.59
C ALA A 268 -6.27 16.18 10.59
N PRO A 269 -5.23 16.74 9.93
CA PRO A 269 -5.04 18.20 9.88
C PRO A 269 -6.16 18.98 9.22
N TYR A 270 -6.99 18.33 8.40
CA TYR A 270 -8.10 18.95 7.67
C TYR A 270 -9.43 18.89 8.43
N ALA A 271 -9.48 18.12 9.52
CA ALA A 271 -10.67 17.99 10.34
C ALA A 271 -10.98 19.32 11.07
N ARG A 272 -12.25 19.64 11.17
CA ARG A 272 -12.73 20.89 11.76
C ARG A 272 -12.25 21.06 13.20
N GLY A 273 -11.53 22.15 13.47
CA GLY A 273 -11.01 22.45 14.82
C GLY A 273 -9.83 21.57 15.22
N PHE A 274 -9.02 21.12 14.27
CA PHE A 274 -7.76 20.47 14.57
C PHE A 274 -6.83 21.42 15.32
N SER A 275 -6.41 21.02 16.52
CA SER A 275 -5.74 21.89 17.49
C SER A 275 -4.41 22.47 17.02
N PHE A 276 -3.78 21.86 16.03
CA PHE A 276 -2.44 22.23 15.56
C PHE A 276 -2.44 22.93 14.19
N GLY A 277 -3.63 23.20 13.64
CA GLY A 277 -3.82 23.87 12.35
C GLY A 277 -3.50 22.98 11.14
N VAL A 278 -4.05 23.34 10.00
CA VAL A 278 -3.86 22.61 8.73
C VAL A 278 -2.43 22.76 8.19
N GLU A 279 -1.73 23.81 8.54
CA GLU A 279 -0.33 24.07 8.22
C GLU A 279 0.64 23.06 8.84
N SER A 280 0.17 22.28 9.85
CA SER A 280 0.95 21.16 10.42
C SER A 280 0.97 19.93 9.51
N ALA A 281 0.17 19.87 8.43
CA ALA A 281 0.06 18.71 7.56
C ALA A 281 1.40 18.16 7.05
N PRO A 282 2.36 18.98 6.56
CA PRO A 282 3.66 18.45 6.11
C PRO A 282 4.46 17.78 7.24
N VAL A 283 4.43 18.33 8.46
CA VAL A 283 5.12 17.73 9.61
C VAL A 283 4.45 16.42 10.01
N ILE A 284 3.12 16.38 10.00
CA ILE A 284 2.36 15.17 10.33
C ILE A 284 2.64 14.07 9.30
N VAL A 285 2.58 14.37 8.00
CA VAL A 285 2.93 13.41 6.93
C VAL A 285 4.36 12.88 7.10
N LEU A 286 5.31 13.77 7.40
CA LEU A 286 6.72 13.40 7.61
C LEU A 286 6.87 12.44 8.80
N VAL A 287 6.38 12.85 9.99
CA VAL A 287 6.55 12.09 11.24
C VAL A 287 5.81 10.74 11.17
N ALA A 288 4.60 10.74 10.65
CA ALA A 288 3.79 9.54 10.48
C ALA A 288 4.51 8.50 9.59
N ASN A 289 4.93 8.91 8.41
CA ASN A 289 5.57 8.00 7.46
C ASN A 289 7.00 7.61 7.88
N ALA A 290 7.72 8.48 8.60
CA ALA A 290 8.98 8.11 9.24
C ALA A 290 8.76 7.01 10.30
N GLY A 291 7.71 7.13 11.13
CA GLY A 291 7.33 6.11 12.10
C GLY A 291 7.02 4.76 11.46
N ALA A 292 6.18 4.76 10.43
CA ALA A 292 5.86 3.57 9.66
C ALA A 292 7.11 2.94 9.02
N SER A 293 7.96 3.76 8.40
CA SER A 293 9.19 3.29 7.76
C SER A 293 10.13 2.60 8.75
N VAL A 294 10.33 3.19 9.92
CA VAL A 294 11.17 2.60 10.98
C VAL A 294 10.53 1.31 11.51
N GLY A 295 9.21 1.26 11.62
CA GLY A 295 8.46 0.09 12.08
C GLY A 295 8.64 -1.16 11.22
N ALA A 296 8.84 -1.01 9.91
CA ALA A 296 9.06 -2.13 8.99
C ALA A 296 10.31 -2.95 9.33
N LEU A 297 11.36 -2.32 9.84
CA LEU A 297 12.66 -2.96 10.08
C LEU A 297 12.58 -4.08 11.15
N PRO A 298 12.09 -3.84 12.38
CA PRO A 298 11.97 -4.92 13.37
C PRO A 298 10.89 -5.93 12.98
N LEU A 299 9.82 -5.52 12.26
CA LEU A 299 8.83 -6.46 11.77
C LEU A 299 9.44 -7.48 10.82
N ALA A 300 10.34 -7.08 9.93
CA ALA A 300 11.03 -7.99 9.01
C ALA A 300 11.80 -9.12 9.72
N LEU A 301 12.16 -8.94 11.00
CA LEU A 301 12.81 -9.96 11.83
C LEU A 301 11.83 -10.83 12.62
N LEU A 302 10.61 -10.35 12.85
CA LEU A 302 9.64 -10.96 13.74
C LEU A 302 8.48 -11.64 13.00
N ILE A 303 8.13 -11.15 11.80
CA ILE A 303 6.93 -11.56 11.07
C ILE A 303 6.91 -13.07 10.77
N ASP A 304 8.07 -13.68 10.55
CA ASP A 304 8.19 -15.12 10.27
C ASP A 304 8.10 -16.01 11.51
N LYS A 305 8.08 -15.41 12.73
CA LYS A 305 7.93 -16.14 13.99
C LYS A 305 6.46 -16.34 14.37
N SER A 306 5.63 -15.30 14.25
CA SER A 306 4.19 -15.39 14.50
C SER A 306 3.44 -14.24 13.82
N ARG A 307 2.62 -14.56 12.81
CA ARG A 307 1.70 -13.63 12.18
C ARG A 307 0.61 -13.16 13.15
N ARG A 308 0.08 -14.09 13.96
CA ARG A 308 -0.99 -13.80 14.94
C ARG A 308 -0.52 -12.88 16.04
N GLY A 309 0.67 -13.15 16.58
CA GLY A 309 1.28 -12.34 17.64
C GLY A 309 1.60 -10.92 17.16
N ALA A 310 2.19 -10.77 15.97
CA ALA A 310 2.48 -9.48 15.38
C ALA A 310 1.21 -8.67 15.12
N LEU A 311 0.15 -9.30 14.59
CA LEU A 311 -1.14 -8.65 14.35
C LEU A 311 -1.78 -8.16 15.65
N LEU A 312 -1.82 -8.99 16.71
CA LEU A 312 -2.38 -8.58 17.99
C LEU A 312 -1.58 -7.44 18.64
N ALA A 313 -0.25 -7.55 18.66
CA ALA A 313 0.62 -6.52 19.23
C ALA A 313 0.45 -5.18 18.52
N SER A 314 0.32 -5.20 17.17
CA SER A 314 0.12 -3.97 16.40
C SER A 314 -1.19 -3.28 16.73
N PHE A 315 -2.31 -4.02 16.78
CA PHE A 315 -3.61 -3.42 17.09
C PHE A 315 -3.74 -3.00 18.56
N ALA A 316 -3.09 -3.70 19.50
CA ALA A 316 -3.05 -3.30 20.91
C ALA A 316 -2.28 -1.99 21.10
N ALA A 317 -1.08 -1.90 20.54
CA ALA A 317 -0.28 -0.67 20.60
C ALA A 317 -0.92 0.47 19.78
N GLY A 318 -1.49 0.16 18.62
CA GLY A 318 -2.23 1.13 17.80
C GLY A 318 -3.43 1.72 18.51
N ALA A 319 -4.24 0.90 19.22
CA ALA A 319 -5.38 1.37 20.00
C ALA A 319 -4.95 2.26 21.18
N ALA A 320 -3.91 1.86 21.91
CA ALA A 320 -3.39 2.63 23.05
C ALA A 320 -2.85 4.00 22.58
N THR A 321 -2.04 4.01 21.51
CA THR A 321 -1.48 5.25 20.98
C THR A 321 -2.53 6.14 20.31
N ALA A 322 -3.54 5.57 19.65
CA ALA A 322 -4.66 6.35 19.09
C ALA A 322 -5.48 7.03 20.20
N ALA A 323 -5.74 6.34 21.33
CA ALA A 323 -6.40 6.95 22.48
C ALA A 323 -5.54 8.10 23.08
N ALA A 324 -4.23 7.91 23.16
CA ALA A 324 -3.30 8.95 23.61
C ALA A 324 -3.28 10.16 22.64
N MET A 325 -3.35 9.94 21.32
CA MET A 325 -3.46 11.02 20.32
C MET A 325 -4.72 11.87 20.53
N VAL A 326 -5.88 11.25 20.82
CA VAL A 326 -7.12 11.98 21.13
C VAL A 326 -6.93 12.88 22.36
N ALA A 327 -6.34 12.36 23.43
CA ALA A 327 -6.10 13.10 24.67
C ALA A 327 -5.12 14.26 24.46
N LEU A 328 -4.00 14.02 23.75
CA LEU A 328 -2.97 15.02 23.47
C LEU A 328 -3.46 16.11 22.53
N HIS A 329 -4.28 15.76 21.54
CA HIS A 329 -4.96 16.71 20.68
C HIS A 329 -5.88 17.63 21.49
N GLY A 330 -6.73 17.05 22.36
CA GLY A 330 -7.62 17.82 23.22
C GLY A 330 -6.87 18.73 24.22
N ALA A 331 -5.67 18.32 24.65
CA ALA A 331 -4.81 19.11 25.54
C ALA A 331 -3.93 20.15 24.78
N GLY A 332 -3.87 20.11 23.45
CA GLY A 332 -3.04 21.00 22.63
C GLY A 332 -1.53 20.75 22.74
N ILE A 333 -1.10 19.52 23.14
CA ILE A 333 0.32 19.22 23.39
C ILE A 333 0.96 18.64 22.12
N TYR A 334 1.41 19.54 21.23
CA TYR A 334 1.85 19.19 19.88
C TYR A 334 3.06 18.23 19.84
N ALA A 335 4.14 18.51 20.59
CA ALA A 335 5.34 17.68 20.56
C ALA A 335 5.07 16.23 21.01
N ALA A 336 4.26 16.05 22.08
CA ALA A 336 3.86 14.73 22.53
C ALA A 336 2.92 14.04 21.54
N TYR A 337 2.03 14.79 20.88
CA TYR A 337 1.17 14.26 19.80
C TYR A 337 2.04 13.70 18.68
N LEU A 338 3.04 14.42 18.20
CA LEU A 338 3.95 13.94 17.15
C LEU A 338 4.74 12.69 17.58
N ALA A 339 5.22 12.64 18.81
CA ALA A 339 5.92 11.46 19.34
C ALA A 339 5.00 10.21 19.36
N VAL A 340 3.76 10.39 19.83
CA VAL A 340 2.78 9.30 19.86
C VAL A 340 2.30 8.93 18.45
N LEU A 341 2.16 9.89 17.53
CA LEU A 341 1.89 9.66 16.13
C LEU A 341 2.97 8.77 15.48
N PHE A 342 4.23 9.07 15.71
CA PHE A 342 5.36 8.24 15.24
C PHE A 342 5.20 6.79 15.71
N ILE A 343 4.90 6.57 16.99
CA ILE A 343 4.72 5.23 17.57
C ILE A 343 3.46 4.56 17.01
N ASN A 344 2.37 5.29 16.82
CA ASN A 344 1.14 4.76 16.23
C ASN A 344 1.40 4.22 14.82
N LEU A 345 2.08 4.98 13.98
CA LEU A 345 2.38 4.58 12.61
C LEU A 345 3.46 3.48 12.54
N PHE A 346 4.40 3.43 13.50
CA PHE A 346 5.31 2.30 13.64
C PHE A 346 4.54 0.98 13.79
N PHE A 347 3.52 0.93 14.64
CA PHE A 347 2.68 -0.25 14.80
C PHE A 347 1.63 -0.43 13.70
N SER A 348 1.23 0.63 13.02
CA SER A 348 0.39 0.55 11.83
C SER A 348 1.09 -0.22 10.70
N GLU A 349 2.40 -0.05 10.52
CA GLU A 349 3.19 -0.84 9.58
C GLU A 349 3.25 -2.33 9.98
N TRP A 350 3.31 -2.64 11.27
CA TRP A 350 3.21 -4.02 11.76
C TRP A 350 1.85 -4.66 11.42
N ALA A 351 0.77 -3.90 11.55
CA ALA A 351 -0.56 -4.35 11.16
C ALA A 351 -0.61 -4.61 9.65
N TRP A 352 -0.13 -3.67 8.81
CA TRP A 352 -0.11 -3.81 7.37
C TRP A 352 0.68 -5.03 6.89
N GLY A 353 1.91 -5.20 7.38
CA GLY A 353 2.75 -6.35 7.03
C GLY A 353 2.13 -7.69 7.44
N SER A 354 1.52 -7.76 8.64
CA SER A 354 0.85 -8.97 9.12
C SER A 354 -0.41 -9.30 8.30
N ILE A 355 -1.23 -8.29 7.97
CA ILE A 355 -2.43 -8.42 7.14
C ILE A 355 -2.06 -8.89 5.72
N SER A 356 -1.06 -8.27 5.11
CA SER A 356 -0.60 -8.61 3.76
C SER A 356 -0.09 -10.05 3.69
N ALA A 357 0.66 -10.50 4.71
CA ALA A 357 1.09 -11.89 4.80
C ALA A 357 -0.11 -12.85 4.92
N LEU A 358 -1.04 -12.59 5.84
CA LEU A 358 -2.23 -13.41 6.02
C LEU A 358 -3.10 -13.46 4.76
N GLN A 359 -3.31 -12.34 4.06
CA GLN A 359 -4.07 -12.28 2.82
C GLN A 359 -3.43 -13.13 1.70
N SER A 360 -2.10 -13.16 1.65
CA SER A 360 -1.37 -13.93 0.65
C SER A 360 -1.34 -15.45 0.92
N GLU A 361 -1.52 -15.86 2.18
CA GLU A 361 -1.32 -17.25 2.63
C GLU A 361 -2.64 -18.00 2.91
N LEU A 362 -3.73 -17.32 3.31
CA LEU A 362 -4.91 -17.96 3.88
C LEU A 362 -5.98 -18.39 2.86
N PHE A 363 -5.79 -18.11 1.58
CA PHE A 363 -6.78 -18.43 0.55
C PHE A 363 -6.18 -19.27 -0.58
N PRO A 364 -6.95 -20.22 -1.14
CA PRO A 364 -6.53 -21.01 -2.29
C PRO A 364 -6.20 -20.12 -3.51
N THR A 365 -5.16 -20.52 -4.24
CA THR A 365 -4.62 -19.75 -5.36
C THR A 365 -5.70 -19.38 -6.41
N GLY A 366 -6.68 -20.26 -6.68
CA GLY A 366 -7.72 -20.01 -7.68
C GLY A 366 -8.70 -18.90 -7.33
N VAL A 367 -8.89 -18.57 -6.06
CA VAL A 367 -9.85 -17.55 -5.57
C VAL A 367 -9.20 -16.41 -4.79
N ARG A 368 -7.89 -16.53 -4.49
CA ARG A 368 -7.13 -15.58 -3.64
C ARG A 368 -7.22 -14.15 -4.16
N ALA A 369 -6.93 -13.94 -5.43
CA ALA A 369 -6.93 -12.60 -6.02
C ALA A 369 -8.31 -11.91 -5.89
N SER A 370 -9.39 -12.66 -6.10
CA SER A 370 -10.75 -12.13 -5.97
C SER A 370 -11.11 -11.80 -4.53
N LEU A 371 -10.71 -12.64 -3.56
CA LEU A 371 -11.00 -12.41 -2.14
C LEU A 371 -10.17 -11.25 -1.58
N VAL A 372 -8.90 -11.17 -1.94
CA VAL A 372 -8.03 -10.04 -1.56
C VAL A 372 -8.50 -8.74 -2.22
N GLY A 373 -8.87 -8.79 -3.51
CA GLY A 373 -9.44 -7.63 -4.20
C GLY A 373 -10.74 -7.13 -3.56
N PHE A 374 -11.59 -8.03 -3.05
CA PHE A 374 -12.77 -7.66 -2.27
C PHE A 374 -12.37 -6.93 -0.96
N LEU A 375 -11.38 -7.45 -0.21
CA LEU A 375 -10.90 -6.84 1.04
C LEU A 375 -10.31 -5.45 0.80
N VAL A 376 -9.51 -5.29 -0.24
CA VAL A 376 -8.94 -3.99 -0.63
C VAL A 376 -10.03 -3.03 -1.13
N GLY A 377 -11.00 -3.51 -1.91
CA GLY A 377 -12.14 -2.69 -2.36
C GLY A 377 -12.94 -2.09 -1.20
N LEU A 378 -13.09 -2.83 -0.10
CA LEU A 378 -13.74 -2.32 1.12
C LEU A 378 -12.99 -1.13 1.73
N THR A 379 -11.64 -1.14 1.70
CA THR A 379 -10.85 -0.06 2.31
C THR A 379 -11.07 1.29 1.65
N GLY A 380 -11.12 1.33 0.31
CA GLY A 380 -11.35 2.57 -0.42
C GLY A 380 -12.75 3.14 -0.20
N ILE A 381 -13.78 2.28 -0.19
CA ILE A 381 -15.17 2.71 0.04
C ILE A 381 -15.33 3.25 1.47
N VAL A 382 -14.87 2.50 2.48
CA VAL A 382 -14.98 2.94 3.89
C VAL A 382 -14.06 4.13 4.15
N GLY A 383 -12.86 4.16 3.60
CA GLY A 383 -11.94 5.28 3.70
C GLY A 383 -12.53 6.57 3.14
N ALA A 384 -13.11 6.53 1.94
CA ALA A 384 -13.78 7.68 1.35
C ALA A 384 -14.95 8.17 2.20
N ALA A 385 -15.79 7.27 2.74
CA ALA A 385 -16.89 7.63 3.62
C ALA A 385 -16.38 8.30 4.92
N VAL A 386 -15.33 7.77 5.54
CA VAL A 386 -14.73 8.34 6.76
C VAL A 386 -14.16 9.73 6.50
N VAL A 387 -13.45 9.92 5.38
CA VAL A 387 -12.88 11.23 5.00
C VAL A 387 -13.96 12.26 4.70
N LEU A 388 -15.07 11.88 4.07
CA LEU A 388 -16.19 12.82 3.85
C LEU A 388 -16.85 13.30 5.17
N VAL A 389 -16.82 12.47 6.21
CA VAL A 389 -17.32 12.84 7.53
C VAL A 389 -16.39 13.83 8.25
N GLU A 390 -15.10 13.88 7.89
CA GLU A 390 -14.07 14.75 8.47
C GLU A 390 -14.48 16.24 8.49
N SER A 391 -15.08 16.74 7.40
CA SER A 391 -15.52 18.14 7.31
C SER A 391 -16.74 18.48 8.18
N ILE A 392 -17.45 17.45 8.65
CA ILE A 392 -18.75 17.61 9.34
C ILE A 392 -18.56 17.56 10.86
N ILE A 393 -17.68 16.67 11.35
CA ILE A 393 -17.47 16.44 12.78
C ILE A 393 -16.22 17.15 13.32
N PRO A 394 -16.16 17.49 14.62
CA PRO A 394 -14.97 18.04 15.23
C PRO A 394 -13.77 17.08 15.15
N ALA A 395 -12.56 17.63 15.01
CA ALA A 395 -11.32 16.84 14.90
C ALA A 395 -11.13 15.84 16.05
N THR A 396 -11.51 16.22 17.29
CA THR A 396 -11.44 15.28 18.42
C THR A 396 -12.34 14.06 18.22
N THR A 397 -13.57 14.28 17.70
CA THR A 397 -14.50 13.18 17.38
C THR A 397 -13.98 12.35 16.22
N PHE A 398 -13.37 12.97 15.23
CA PHE A 398 -12.75 12.28 14.09
C PHE A 398 -11.58 11.38 14.52
N LEU A 399 -10.71 11.89 15.39
CA LEU A 399 -9.63 11.10 16.00
C LEU A 399 -10.17 9.98 16.90
N ALA A 400 -11.26 10.22 17.66
CA ALA A 400 -11.92 9.21 18.47
C ALA A 400 -12.53 8.09 17.59
N LEU A 401 -13.11 8.44 16.42
CA LEU A 401 -13.56 7.45 15.43
C LEU A 401 -12.39 6.56 14.97
N SER A 402 -11.23 7.15 14.69
CA SER A 402 -10.01 6.39 14.37
C SER A 402 -9.60 5.46 15.51
N ALA A 403 -9.65 5.92 16.77
CA ALA A 403 -9.36 5.07 17.92
C ALA A 403 -10.36 3.90 18.07
N THR A 404 -11.65 4.11 17.76
CA THR A 404 -12.64 3.00 17.76
C THR A 404 -12.39 1.98 16.65
N LEU A 405 -11.88 2.41 15.49
CA LEU A 405 -11.45 1.49 14.43
C LEU A 405 -10.23 0.66 14.87
N TRP A 406 -9.24 1.25 15.54
CA TRP A 406 -8.15 0.49 16.15
C TRP A 406 -8.65 -0.55 17.18
N LEU A 407 -9.63 -0.20 18.03
CA LEU A 407 -10.25 -1.12 18.97
C LEU A 407 -11.01 -2.26 18.26
N SER A 408 -11.71 -1.96 17.16
CA SER A 408 -12.37 -3.01 16.37
C SER A 408 -11.38 -4.00 15.78
N GLY A 409 -10.25 -3.50 15.28
CA GLY A 409 -9.14 -4.32 14.80
C GLY A 409 -8.48 -5.14 15.93
N LEU A 410 -8.36 -4.58 17.15
CA LEU A 410 -7.88 -5.30 18.32
C LEU A 410 -8.80 -6.48 18.67
N ILE A 411 -10.12 -6.27 18.71
CA ILE A 411 -11.10 -7.33 18.95
C ILE A 411 -11.00 -8.42 17.87
N ALA A 412 -10.90 -8.02 16.61
CA ALA A 412 -10.77 -8.96 15.50
C ALA A 412 -9.43 -9.73 15.55
N SER A 413 -8.32 -9.07 15.90
CA SER A 413 -7.01 -9.71 16.05
C SER A 413 -6.97 -10.67 17.24
N LEU A 414 -7.68 -10.36 18.33
CA LEU A 414 -7.86 -11.28 19.46
C LEU A 414 -8.69 -12.51 19.05
N ALA A 415 -9.78 -12.32 18.31
CA ALA A 415 -10.55 -13.43 17.76
C ALA A 415 -9.69 -14.30 16.82
N TRP A 416 -8.79 -13.68 16.05
CA TRP A 416 -7.84 -14.40 15.21
C TRP A 416 -6.80 -15.16 16.04
N LEU A 417 -6.26 -14.57 17.10
CA LEU A 417 -5.34 -15.27 18.02
C LEU A 417 -5.96 -16.54 18.61
N LEU A 418 -7.25 -16.47 19.01
CA LEU A 418 -7.94 -17.56 19.67
C LEU A 418 -8.40 -18.67 18.71
N ARG A 419 -8.85 -18.33 17.49
CA ARG A 419 -9.51 -19.26 16.54
C ARG A 419 -8.85 -19.33 15.17
N GLY A 420 -7.95 -18.40 14.85
CA GLY A 420 -7.29 -18.33 13.56
C GLY A 420 -6.15 -19.35 13.43
N VAL A 421 -5.68 -19.54 12.22
CA VAL A 421 -4.55 -20.41 11.90
C VAL A 421 -3.26 -19.59 11.93
N GLU A 422 -2.20 -20.11 12.59
CA GLU A 422 -0.87 -19.53 12.44
C GLU A 422 -0.29 -19.99 11.09
N SER A 423 0.03 -19.04 10.23
CA SER A 423 0.55 -19.33 8.89
C SER A 423 2.07 -19.19 8.78
N ALA A 424 2.72 -18.64 9.82
CA ALA A 424 4.16 -18.45 9.82
C ALA A 424 4.89 -19.79 9.57
N SER A 425 5.79 -19.79 8.59
CA SER A 425 6.62 -20.94 8.23
C SER A 425 5.85 -22.20 7.76
N LYS A 426 4.58 -22.05 7.36
CA LYS A 426 3.76 -23.15 6.81
C LYS A 426 3.60 -23.01 5.30
N SER A 427 3.52 -24.14 4.59
CA SER A 427 3.15 -24.14 3.18
C SER A 427 1.69 -23.76 3.00
N VAL A 428 1.37 -23.09 1.90
CA VAL A 428 0.00 -22.66 1.59
C VAL A 428 -0.95 -23.85 1.47
N GLU A 429 -0.46 -24.99 0.96
CA GLU A 429 -1.24 -26.22 0.78
C GLU A 429 -1.73 -26.83 2.11
N VAL A 430 -1.01 -26.59 3.22
CA VAL A 430 -1.40 -27.05 4.57
C VAL A 430 -2.47 -26.12 5.18
N LEU A 431 -2.62 -24.90 4.64
CA LEU A 431 -3.54 -23.89 5.15
C LEU A 431 -4.89 -23.87 4.42
N GLU A 432 -5.00 -24.56 3.27
CA GLU A 432 -6.22 -24.76 2.52
C GLU A 432 -7.19 -25.74 3.19
#